data_8961199a363d43d8844bb5fb0d602ba8
#
_entry.id   8961199a363d43d8844bb5fb0d602ba8
#
_cell.length_a   1.000
_cell.length_b   1.000
_cell.length_c   1.000
_cell.angle_alpha   90.00
_cell.angle_beta   90.00
_cell.angle_gamma   90.00
#
_symmetry.space_group_name_H-M   'P 1'
#
loop_
_entity.id
_entity.type
_entity.pdbx_description
1 polymer ?
#
loop_
_entity_poly.entity_id
_entity_poly.type
_entity_poly.pdbx_seq_one_letter_code
_entity_poly.pdbx_strand_id
1 'polypeptide(L)'
;MSDAFNPNKLKYRFRGYYPVVIDVETAGFNAQTDALLEIAVTLLTMDDNGMLALDKTLHFHIEPFEGANLEPAALAFNGIDPSNPLRGAVSEKDAILEIFKAVRKGMKASDCHRAVIVAHNAAFDHGFVSKAIERSGVKRSPFHPFATFDTACLSGLALGHTVLAQACKIAGIPFDNKEAHSALYDTERTAELFCYIVNRWKSLGGWPLLGADALEETEDATADNENAAVDAEASAGE
;
A
#
# COMPACT_ATOMS: atom_id res chain seq x y z
N MET A 1 -2.02 -29.37 11.73
CA MET A 1 -3.48 -29.26 11.47
C MET A 1 -3.62 -28.03 10.60
N SER A 2 -3.93 -28.16 9.32
CA SER A 2 -4.26 -27.02 8.48
C SER A 2 -5.52 -26.35 9.04
N ASP A 3 -5.45 -25.03 9.27
CA ASP A 3 -6.64 -24.27 9.65
C ASP A 3 -7.67 -24.44 8.51
N ALA A 4 -8.90 -24.83 8.83
CA ALA A 4 -9.95 -24.93 7.83
C ALA A 4 -10.17 -23.57 7.13
N PHE A 5 -10.40 -23.58 5.83
CA PHE A 5 -10.68 -22.39 5.06
C PHE A 5 -11.79 -21.54 5.72
N ASN A 6 -11.49 -20.29 5.99
CA ASN A 6 -12.45 -19.34 6.53
C ASN A 6 -12.41 -18.04 5.71
N PRO A 7 -13.41 -17.83 4.81
CA PRO A 7 -13.43 -16.69 3.89
C PRO A 7 -13.48 -15.31 4.59
N ASN A 8 -13.74 -15.30 5.89
CA ASN A 8 -13.77 -14.09 6.72
C ASN A 8 -12.42 -13.79 7.40
N LYS A 9 -11.37 -14.56 7.13
CA LYS A 9 -10.01 -14.22 7.57
C LYS A 9 -9.23 -13.59 6.43
N LEU A 10 -8.46 -12.54 6.75
CA LEU A 10 -7.71 -11.75 5.76
C LEU A 10 -6.71 -12.61 4.97
N LYS A 11 -6.08 -13.60 5.60
CA LYS A 11 -5.14 -14.52 4.94
C LYS A 11 -5.73 -15.25 3.73
N TYR A 12 -7.03 -15.53 3.74
CA TYR A 12 -7.70 -16.21 2.63
C TYR A 12 -8.23 -15.24 1.56
N ARG A 13 -8.41 -13.95 1.94
CA ARG A 13 -9.02 -12.98 1.03
C ARG A 13 -8.12 -12.58 -0.14
N PHE A 14 -6.80 -12.51 0.08
CA PHE A 14 -5.82 -12.04 -0.89
C PHE A 14 -4.62 -13.01 -1.00
N ARG A 15 -4.86 -14.32 -1.01
CA ARG A 15 -3.80 -15.31 -1.18
C ARG A 15 -2.69 -15.19 -0.11
N GLY A 16 -3.04 -14.96 1.14
CA GLY A 16 -2.07 -14.76 2.21
C GLY A 16 -1.35 -13.40 2.18
N TYR A 17 -1.76 -12.49 1.30
CA TYR A 17 -1.20 -11.16 1.22
C TYR A 17 -1.92 -10.19 2.15
N TYR A 18 -1.14 -9.36 2.83
CA TYR A 18 -1.61 -8.29 3.71
C TYR A 18 -1.64 -6.97 2.93
N PRO A 19 -2.81 -6.40 2.61
CA PRO A 19 -2.89 -5.13 1.90
C PRO A 19 -2.50 -3.99 2.82
N VAL A 20 -1.62 -3.11 2.34
CA VAL A 20 -1.12 -1.93 3.04
C VAL A 20 -1.32 -0.73 2.13
N VAL A 21 -2.17 0.20 2.54
CA VAL A 21 -2.44 1.38 1.73
C VAL A 21 -1.34 2.40 1.94
N ILE A 22 -0.78 2.91 0.85
CA ILE A 22 0.33 3.87 0.87
C ILE A 22 0.02 5.00 -0.09
N ASP A 23 0.38 6.21 0.30
CA ASP A 23 0.42 7.38 -0.55
C ASP A 23 1.69 8.18 -0.27
N VAL A 24 2.27 8.80 -1.30
CA VAL A 24 3.51 9.55 -1.21
C VAL A 24 3.40 10.92 -1.84
N GLU A 25 4.00 11.92 -1.17
CA GLU A 25 4.26 13.23 -1.77
C GLU A 25 5.73 13.35 -2.13
N THR A 26 6.02 13.87 -3.31
CA THR A 26 7.35 13.82 -3.91
C THR A 26 7.77 15.15 -4.51
N ALA A 27 9.06 15.33 -4.70
CA ALA A 27 9.61 16.50 -5.37
C ALA A 27 9.71 16.36 -6.90
N GLY A 28 9.00 15.42 -7.49
CA GLY A 28 8.99 15.17 -8.93
C GLY A 28 8.44 13.80 -9.28
N PHE A 29 8.63 13.34 -10.51
CA PHE A 29 8.05 12.09 -11.02
C PHE A 29 9.04 10.93 -11.13
N ASN A 30 10.33 11.18 -10.99
CA ASN A 30 11.37 10.19 -11.16
C ASN A 30 11.87 9.67 -9.80
N ALA A 31 11.40 8.52 -9.36
CA ALA A 31 11.76 7.90 -8.09
C ALA A 31 13.28 7.66 -7.91
N GLN A 32 14.05 7.64 -9.02
CA GLN A 32 15.50 7.46 -8.97
C GLN A 32 16.23 8.73 -8.49
N THR A 33 15.74 9.91 -8.88
CA THR A 33 16.42 11.20 -8.69
C THR A 33 15.68 12.16 -7.79
N ASP A 34 14.35 12.08 -7.73
CA ASP A 34 13.54 13.07 -7.05
C ASP A 34 13.26 12.65 -5.60
N ALA A 35 13.20 13.62 -4.70
CA ALA A 35 13.01 13.35 -3.29
C ALA A 35 11.62 12.78 -2.99
N LEU A 36 11.55 11.78 -2.12
CA LEU A 36 10.37 11.45 -1.35
C LEU A 36 10.25 12.49 -0.22
N LEU A 37 9.12 13.17 -0.09
CA LEU A 37 8.91 14.26 0.88
C LEU A 37 7.94 13.90 1.99
N GLU A 38 6.92 13.10 1.68
CA GLU A 38 6.00 12.54 2.66
C GLU A 38 5.65 11.11 2.29
N ILE A 39 5.38 10.31 3.30
CA ILE A 39 4.81 8.98 3.15
C ILE A 39 3.77 8.75 4.23
N ALA A 40 2.59 8.32 3.84
CA ALA A 40 1.57 7.84 4.75
C ALA A 40 1.23 6.38 4.45
N VAL A 41 0.94 5.63 5.52
CA VAL A 41 0.69 4.18 5.44
C VAL A 41 -0.49 3.85 6.33
N THR A 42 -1.59 3.39 5.74
CA THR A 42 -2.75 2.90 6.48
C THR A 42 -2.79 1.38 6.46
N LEU A 43 -2.73 0.80 7.67
CA LEU A 43 -2.91 -0.63 7.89
C LEU A 43 -4.40 -0.95 7.92
N LEU A 44 -4.74 -2.14 7.45
CA LEU A 44 -6.12 -2.61 7.40
C LEU A 44 -6.34 -3.78 8.36
N THR A 45 -7.57 -3.93 8.81
CA THR A 45 -8.04 -5.06 9.59
C THR A 45 -9.27 -5.67 8.92
N MET A 46 -9.65 -6.89 9.33
CA MET A 46 -10.85 -7.57 8.87
C MET A 46 -11.64 -8.05 10.07
N ASP A 47 -12.93 -7.76 10.09
CA ASP A 47 -13.82 -8.22 11.15
C ASP A 47 -14.24 -9.69 10.97
N ASP A 48 -14.97 -10.23 11.96
CA ASP A 48 -15.47 -11.62 11.93
C ASP A 48 -16.48 -11.89 10.80
N ASN A 49 -17.05 -10.85 10.20
CA ASN A 49 -17.90 -10.94 9.02
C ASN A 49 -17.10 -10.89 7.71
N GLY A 50 -15.79 -10.74 7.79
CA GLY A 50 -14.89 -10.64 6.64
C GLY A 50 -14.98 -9.28 5.92
N MET A 51 -15.33 -8.21 6.65
CA MET A 51 -15.36 -6.85 6.13
C MET A 51 -14.07 -6.14 6.50
N LEU A 52 -13.44 -5.49 5.52
CA LEU A 52 -12.24 -4.69 5.71
C LEU A 52 -12.57 -3.34 6.36
N ALA A 53 -11.69 -2.90 7.23
CA ALA A 53 -11.72 -1.57 7.84
C ALA A 53 -10.31 -1.04 8.04
N LEU A 54 -10.20 0.29 8.20
CA LEU A 54 -8.95 0.94 8.58
C LEU A 54 -8.62 0.56 10.03
N ASP A 55 -7.33 0.30 10.30
CA ASP A 55 -6.82 0.02 11.65
C ASP A 55 -6.00 1.23 12.15
N LYS A 56 -4.84 1.45 11.56
CA LYS A 56 -3.90 2.47 12.01
C LYS A 56 -3.23 3.14 10.82
N THR A 57 -3.10 4.47 10.86
CA THR A 57 -2.29 5.25 9.93
C THR A 57 -0.98 5.69 10.58
N LEU A 58 0.13 5.56 9.84
CA LEU A 58 1.42 6.17 10.13
C LEU A 58 1.68 7.24 9.08
N HIS A 59 2.28 8.35 9.49
CA HIS A 59 2.63 9.45 8.58
C HIS A 59 4.02 9.97 8.95
N PHE A 60 4.84 10.21 7.93
CA PHE A 60 6.19 10.73 8.09
C PHE A 60 6.46 11.81 7.05
N HIS A 61 6.98 12.95 7.49
CA HIS A 61 7.70 13.87 6.63
C HIS A 61 9.11 13.34 6.45
N ILE A 62 9.62 13.36 5.24
CA ILE A 62 10.91 12.77 4.87
C ILE A 62 11.90 13.86 4.51
N GLU A 63 13.12 13.72 4.99
CA GLU A 63 14.26 14.54 4.56
C GLU A 63 14.69 14.12 3.15
N PRO A 64 14.87 15.07 2.21
CA PRO A 64 15.45 14.76 0.90
C PRO A 64 16.79 14.03 1.07
N PHE A 65 17.01 12.95 0.33
CA PHE A 65 18.30 12.27 0.32
C PHE A 65 19.39 13.16 -0.33
N GLU A 66 20.66 12.92 -0.02
CA GLU A 66 21.78 13.70 -0.55
C GLU A 66 21.82 13.65 -2.09
N GLY A 67 21.81 14.82 -2.73
CA GLY A 67 21.79 14.95 -4.18
C GLY A 67 20.41 14.76 -4.82
N ALA A 68 19.35 14.67 -4.02
CA ALA A 68 18.00 14.59 -4.56
C ALA A 68 17.60 15.82 -5.36
N ASN A 69 16.90 15.61 -6.46
CA ASN A 69 16.26 16.67 -7.22
C ASN A 69 15.02 17.17 -6.49
N LEU A 70 14.81 18.48 -6.49
CA LEU A 70 13.67 19.17 -5.91
C LEU A 70 13.03 20.02 -7.02
N GLU A 71 12.09 19.43 -7.76
CA GLU A 71 11.43 20.08 -8.89
C GLU A 71 10.50 21.20 -8.40
N PRO A 72 10.74 22.49 -8.76
CA PRO A 72 9.94 23.60 -8.24
C PRO A 72 8.44 23.48 -8.52
N ALA A 73 8.08 22.90 -9.67
CA ALA A 73 6.67 22.71 -10.03
C ALA A 73 5.98 21.69 -9.12
N ALA A 74 6.67 20.61 -8.72
CA ALA A 74 6.14 19.63 -7.80
C ALA A 74 5.99 20.20 -6.39
N LEU A 75 7.00 20.95 -5.90
CA LEU A 75 6.93 21.62 -4.60
C LEU A 75 5.81 22.68 -4.54
N ALA A 76 5.59 23.41 -5.64
CA ALA A 76 4.49 24.36 -5.73
C ALA A 76 3.11 23.67 -5.77
N PHE A 77 3.04 22.45 -6.31
CA PHE A 77 1.82 21.67 -6.41
C PHE A 77 1.39 21.08 -5.07
N ASN A 78 2.30 20.45 -4.32
CA ASN A 78 1.98 19.86 -3.01
C ASN A 78 2.15 20.84 -1.83
N GLY A 79 2.73 22.03 -2.07
CA GLY A 79 2.92 23.06 -1.05
C GLY A 79 3.98 22.72 0.01
N ILE A 80 4.81 21.70 -0.23
CA ILE A 80 5.81 21.26 0.73
C ILE A 80 7.08 22.11 0.58
N ASP A 81 7.52 22.74 1.68
CA ASP A 81 8.84 23.36 1.78
C ASP A 81 9.81 22.39 2.48
N PRO A 82 10.68 21.69 1.71
CA PRO A 82 11.62 20.73 2.29
C PRO A 82 12.66 21.36 3.23
N SER A 83 12.88 22.67 3.13
CA SER A 83 13.82 23.39 3.99
C SER A 83 13.25 23.82 5.34
N ASN A 84 11.93 23.71 5.54
CA ASN A 84 11.28 24.11 6.77
C ASN A 84 11.61 23.14 7.93
N PRO A 85 12.36 23.55 8.95
CA PRO A 85 12.76 22.67 10.05
C PRO A 85 11.60 22.24 10.95
N LEU A 86 10.46 22.95 10.88
CA LEU A 86 9.28 22.65 11.69
C LEU A 86 8.48 21.44 11.16
N ARG A 87 8.83 20.91 9.99
CA ARG A 87 8.22 19.68 9.47
C ARG A 87 8.48 18.46 10.36
N GLY A 88 9.57 18.49 11.15
CA GLY A 88 9.97 17.32 11.93
C GLY A 88 10.29 16.12 11.03
N ALA A 89 10.85 16.39 9.85
CA ALA A 89 11.19 15.36 8.87
C ALA A 89 12.25 14.40 9.43
N VAL A 90 12.13 13.14 9.03
CA VAL A 90 13.05 12.06 9.41
C VAL A 90 13.73 11.49 8.17
N SER A 91 14.81 10.72 8.37
CA SER A 91 15.45 10.04 7.25
C SER A 91 14.53 8.99 6.62
N GLU A 92 14.72 8.71 5.31
CA GLU A 92 14.03 7.58 4.65
C GLU A 92 14.20 6.29 5.45
N LYS A 93 15.39 6.05 5.98
CA LYS A 93 15.71 4.84 6.75
C LYS A 93 14.88 4.71 8.01
N ASP A 94 14.72 5.78 8.78
CA ASP A 94 13.97 5.74 10.04
C ASP A 94 12.49 5.51 9.76
N ALA A 95 11.92 6.19 8.76
CA ALA A 95 10.54 5.99 8.34
C ALA A 95 10.31 4.54 7.85
N ILE A 96 11.17 4.00 6.98
CA ILE A 96 11.07 2.64 6.45
C ILE A 96 11.15 1.60 7.57
N LEU A 97 12.03 1.78 8.55
CA LEU A 97 12.13 0.85 9.69
C LEU A 97 10.85 0.81 10.54
N GLU A 98 10.25 1.97 10.83
CA GLU A 98 8.99 2.02 11.59
C GLU A 98 7.81 1.49 10.76
N ILE A 99 7.76 1.77 9.46
CA ILE A 99 6.76 1.19 8.55
C ILE A 99 6.89 -0.33 8.53
N PHE A 100 8.09 -0.89 8.31
CA PHE A 100 8.30 -2.34 8.27
C PHE A 100 7.90 -3.02 9.57
N LYS A 101 8.20 -2.40 10.72
CA LYS A 101 7.80 -2.90 12.04
C LYS A 101 6.28 -2.98 12.17
N ALA A 102 5.57 -1.91 11.77
CA ALA A 102 4.11 -1.87 11.83
C ALA A 102 3.47 -2.87 10.86
N VAL A 103 3.95 -2.94 9.62
CA VAL A 103 3.47 -3.87 8.59
C VAL A 103 3.66 -5.33 9.04
N ARG A 104 4.85 -5.71 9.52
CA ARG A 104 5.10 -7.07 10.03
C ARG A 104 4.21 -7.44 11.21
N LYS A 105 3.89 -6.47 12.09
CA LYS A 105 2.94 -6.67 13.17
C LYS A 105 1.53 -6.97 12.63
N GLY A 106 1.07 -6.20 11.64
CA GLY A 106 -0.21 -6.41 10.96
C GLY A 106 -0.27 -7.76 10.24
N MET A 107 0.78 -8.11 9.49
CA MET A 107 0.89 -9.42 8.83
C MET A 107 0.78 -10.58 9.82
N LYS A 108 1.52 -10.51 10.93
CA LYS A 108 1.47 -11.54 11.99
C LYS A 108 0.07 -11.64 12.62
N ALA A 109 -0.58 -10.51 12.88
CA ALA A 109 -1.92 -10.48 13.48
C ALA A 109 -2.99 -11.06 12.54
N SER A 110 -2.78 -10.94 11.22
CA SER A 110 -3.69 -11.40 10.18
C SER A 110 -3.31 -12.76 9.59
N ASP A 111 -2.24 -13.39 10.11
CA ASP A 111 -1.69 -14.66 9.61
C ASP A 111 -1.34 -14.60 8.11
N CYS A 112 -0.83 -13.45 7.66
CA CYS A 112 -0.40 -13.21 6.29
C CYS A 112 1.13 -13.36 6.17
N HIS A 113 1.60 -13.86 5.03
CA HIS A 113 3.03 -14.13 4.81
C HIS A 113 3.78 -13.04 4.03
N ARG A 114 3.07 -12.19 3.29
CA ARG A 114 3.65 -11.12 2.48
C ARG A 114 2.75 -9.88 2.53
N ALA A 115 3.32 -8.68 2.53
CA ALA A 115 2.55 -7.44 2.34
C ALA A 115 2.46 -7.08 0.85
N VAL A 116 1.36 -6.44 0.46
CA VAL A 116 1.17 -5.89 -0.88
C VAL A 116 0.75 -4.43 -0.78
N ILE A 117 1.37 -3.57 -1.59
CA ILE A 117 1.03 -2.14 -1.63
C ILE A 117 -0.32 -1.96 -2.32
N VAL A 118 -1.17 -1.16 -1.68
CA VAL A 118 -2.41 -0.61 -2.25
C VAL A 118 -2.21 0.89 -2.41
N ALA A 119 -2.42 1.45 -3.61
CA ALA A 119 -2.32 2.88 -3.84
C ALA A 119 -3.22 3.33 -4.99
N HIS A 120 -3.40 4.62 -5.18
CA HIS A 120 -4.16 5.17 -6.30
C HIS A 120 -3.20 5.58 -7.43
N ASN A 121 -3.14 4.82 -8.52
CA ASN A 121 -2.06 4.76 -9.51
C ASN A 121 -0.78 4.15 -8.93
N ALA A 122 -0.91 2.97 -8.36
CA ALA A 122 0.04 2.30 -7.48
C ALA A 122 1.48 2.15 -8.01
N ALA A 123 1.68 2.18 -9.33
CA ALA A 123 3.02 2.13 -9.91
C ALA A 123 3.91 3.30 -9.48
N PHE A 124 3.31 4.48 -9.25
CA PHE A 124 4.01 5.66 -8.78
C PHE A 124 4.52 5.49 -7.35
N ASP A 125 3.62 5.22 -6.42
CA ASP A 125 3.96 5.05 -4.99
C ASP A 125 4.91 3.89 -4.78
N HIS A 126 4.64 2.75 -5.43
CA HIS A 126 5.50 1.58 -5.39
C HIS A 126 6.93 1.91 -5.87
N GLY A 127 7.06 2.71 -6.92
CA GLY A 127 8.37 3.16 -7.42
C GLY A 127 9.15 3.95 -6.38
N PHE A 128 8.55 4.95 -5.76
CA PHE A 128 9.21 5.77 -4.73
C PHE A 128 9.53 4.97 -3.46
N VAL A 129 8.59 4.16 -2.98
CA VAL A 129 8.80 3.28 -1.81
C VAL A 129 9.95 2.31 -2.07
N SER A 130 9.99 1.68 -3.24
CA SER A 130 11.06 0.73 -3.60
C SER A 130 12.43 1.41 -3.63
N LYS A 131 12.53 2.63 -4.18
CA LYS A 131 13.78 3.39 -4.21
C LYS A 131 14.20 3.90 -2.82
N ALA A 132 13.26 4.31 -1.99
CA ALA A 132 13.55 4.66 -0.59
C ALA A 132 14.08 3.45 0.20
N ILE A 133 13.50 2.26 -0.01
CA ILE A 133 14.00 1.01 0.59
C ILE A 133 15.42 0.71 0.12
N GLU A 134 15.69 0.82 -1.18
CA GLU A 134 17.02 0.61 -1.78
C GLU A 134 18.07 1.57 -1.17
N ARG A 135 17.79 2.88 -1.17
CA ARG A 135 18.68 3.92 -0.60
C ARG A 135 18.90 3.75 0.90
N SER A 136 17.87 3.37 1.63
CA SER A 136 17.96 3.14 3.08
C SER A 136 18.85 1.96 3.46
N GLY A 137 19.09 1.02 2.55
CA GLY A 137 19.83 -0.22 2.78
C GLY A 137 19.13 -1.20 3.72
N VAL A 138 17.85 -0.97 4.05
CA VAL A 138 17.07 -1.85 4.93
C VAL A 138 16.74 -3.14 4.18
N LYS A 139 17.19 -4.25 4.73
CA LYS A 139 17.01 -5.59 4.13
C LYS A 139 15.69 -6.23 4.55
N ARG A 140 15.30 -7.28 3.79
CA ARG A 140 14.12 -8.10 4.07
C ARG A 140 12.82 -7.29 4.09
N SER A 141 12.55 -6.58 2.97
CA SER A 141 11.27 -5.89 2.79
C SER A 141 10.08 -6.84 3.01
N PRO A 142 9.04 -6.44 3.77
CA PRO A 142 7.82 -7.22 3.88
C PRO A 142 6.96 -7.14 2.62
N PHE A 143 7.20 -6.15 1.77
CA PHE A 143 6.40 -5.91 0.57
C PHE A 143 6.78 -6.86 -0.56
N HIS A 144 5.77 -7.22 -1.34
CA HIS A 144 5.97 -7.92 -2.61
C HIS A 144 6.71 -6.99 -3.59
N PRO A 145 7.70 -7.49 -4.33
CA PRO A 145 8.58 -6.62 -5.14
C PRO A 145 7.88 -5.93 -6.32
N PHE A 146 6.76 -6.46 -6.81
CA PHE A 146 6.06 -5.93 -7.99
C PHE A 146 4.53 -6.07 -7.96
N ALA A 147 3.95 -6.89 -7.08
CA ALA A 147 2.49 -6.99 -6.98
C ALA A 147 1.92 -5.79 -6.21
N THR A 148 0.87 -5.18 -6.75
CA THR A 148 0.14 -4.07 -6.14
C THR A 148 -1.36 -4.23 -6.34
N PHE A 149 -2.15 -3.58 -5.49
CA PHE A 149 -3.56 -3.29 -5.76
C PHE A 149 -3.70 -1.83 -6.15
N ASP A 150 -4.12 -1.55 -7.38
CA ASP A 150 -4.32 -0.19 -7.87
C ASP A 150 -5.78 0.21 -7.74
N THR A 151 -6.06 1.17 -6.85
CA THR A 151 -7.43 1.63 -6.60
C THR A 151 -7.98 2.48 -7.75
N ALA A 152 -7.16 3.08 -8.61
CA ALA A 152 -7.65 3.75 -9.82
C ALA A 152 -8.22 2.71 -10.78
N CYS A 153 -7.54 1.57 -10.96
CA CYS A 153 -8.04 0.46 -11.76
C CYS A 153 -9.32 -0.16 -11.15
N LEU A 154 -9.29 -0.44 -9.84
CA LEU A 154 -10.44 -1.03 -9.15
C LEU A 154 -11.66 -0.11 -9.16
N SER A 155 -11.48 1.19 -8.95
CA SER A 155 -12.59 2.16 -8.99
C SER A 155 -13.09 2.39 -10.42
N GLY A 156 -12.20 2.35 -11.42
CA GLY A 156 -12.59 2.34 -12.82
C GLY A 156 -13.54 1.19 -13.15
N LEU A 157 -13.21 -0.02 -12.67
CA LEU A 157 -14.04 -1.21 -12.85
C LEU A 157 -15.36 -1.14 -12.04
N ALA A 158 -15.27 -0.80 -10.75
CA ALA A 158 -16.40 -0.92 -9.82
C ALA A 158 -17.36 0.29 -9.84
N LEU A 159 -16.85 1.48 -10.16
CA LEU A 159 -17.56 2.77 -10.05
C LEU A 159 -17.58 3.57 -11.36
N GLY A 160 -16.84 3.15 -12.38
CA GLY A 160 -16.75 3.84 -13.67
C GLY A 160 -15.88 5.10 -13.65
N HIS A 161 -15.05 5.30 -12.64
CA HIS A 161 -14.20 6.49 -12.54
C HIS A 161 -12.83 6.18 -11.91
N THR A 162 -11.77 6.82 -12.44
CA THR A 162 -10.37 6.56 -12.06
C THR A 162 -9.71 7.70 -11.25
N VAL A 163 -10.39 8.82 -11.03
CA VAL A 163 -9.87 9.93 -10.23
C VAL A 163 -10.35 9.78 -8.79
N LEU A 164 -9.42 9.80 -7.81
CA LEU A 164 -9.69 9.51 -6.40
C LEU A 164 -10.87 10.32 -5.84
N ALA A 165 -10.85 11.65 -5.98
CA ALA A 165 -11.92 12.53 -5.50
C ALA A 165 -13.30 12.16 -6.05
N GLN A 166 -13.38 11.80 -7.34
CA GLN A 166 -14.65 11.43 -7.98
C GLN A 166 -15.08 10.01 -7.58
N ALA A 167 -14.13 9.08 -7.47
CA ALA A 167 -14.41 7.72 -6.99
C ALA A 167 -14.93 7.75 -5.55
N CYS A 168 -14.32 8.53 -4.67
CA CYS A 168 -14.79 8.77 -3.31
C CYS A 168 -16.22 9.35 -3.29
N LYS A 169 -16.48 10.38 -4.09
CA LYS A 169 -17.81 10.97 -4.21
C LYS A 169 -18.88 9.97 -4.65
N ILE A 170 -18.57 9.14 -5.64
CA ILE A 170 -19.48 8.09 -6.13
C ILE A 170 -19.71 7.03 -5.05
N ALA A 171 -18.68 6.69 -4.28
CA ALA A 171 -18.75 5.73 -3.18
C ALA A 171 -19.45 6.30 -1.92
N GLY A 172 -19.76 7.61 -1.88
CA GLY A 172 -20.33 8.29 -0.71
C GLY A 172 -19.29 8.56 0.38
N ILE A 173 -17.99 8.52 0.04
CA ILE A 173 -16.88 8.83 0.94
C ILE A 173 -16.64 10.36 0.90
N PRO A 174 -16.67 11.06 2.05
CA PRO A 174 -16.36 12.49 2.10
C PRO A 174 -14.97 12.79 1.54
N PHE A 175 -14.87 13.78 0.66
CA PHE A 175 -13.60 14.22 0.09
C PHE A 175 -13.53 15.75 0.07
N ASP A 176 -12.55 16.32 0.78
CA ASP A 176 -12.30 17.77 0.77
C ASP A 176 -11.08 18.06 -0.12
N ASN A 177 -11.32 18.77 -1.22
CA ASN A 177 -10.25 19.15 -2.15
C ASN A 177 -9.21 20.12 -1.55
N LYS A 178 -9.45 20.68 -0.37
CA LYS A 178 -8.47 21.54 0.32
C LYS A 178 -7.43 20.72 1.10
N GLU A 179 -7.82 19.52 1.50
CA GLU A 179 -6.95 18.58 2.20
C GLU A 179 -6.23 17.64 1.23
N ALA A 180 -6.64 17.61 -0.04
CA ALA A 180 -6.00 16.83 -1.10
C ALA A 180 -4.55 17.27 -1.28
N HIS A 181 -3.70 16.33 -1.72
CA HIS A 181 -2.24 16.47 -1.81
C HIS A 181 -1.53 16.53 -0.44
N SER A 182 -2.14 15.90 0.56
CA SER A 182 -1.50 15.50 1.81
C SER A 182 -1.45 13.98 1.82
N ALA A 183 -0.26 13.40 1.92
CA ALA A 183 -0.11 11.94 1.92
C ALA A 183 -0.99 11.27 3.00
N LEU A 184 -1.14 11.91 4.17
CA LEU A 184 -2.02 11.41 5.23
C LEU A 184 -3.48 11.35 4.78
N TYR A 185 -4.00 12.46 4.24
CA TYR A 185 -5.40 12.54 3.82
C TYR A 185 -5.69 11.58 2.66
N ASP A 186 -4.85 11.60 1.62
CA ASP A 186 -5.06 10.81 0.41
C ASP A 186 -4.90 9.30 0.68
N THR A 187 -3.98 8.90 1.59
CA THR A 187 -3.89 7.51 2.06
C THR A 187 -5.17 7.03 2.75
N GLU A 188 -5.74 7.84 3.64
CA GLU A 188 -6.98 7.46 4.35
C GLU A 188 -8.17 7.39 3.39
N ARG A 189 -8.31 8.33 2.47
CA ARG A 189 -9.36 8.28 1.42
C ARG A 189 -9.20 7.08 0.51
N THR A 190 -7.96 6.77 0.10
CA THR A 190 -7.64 5.59 -0.70
C THR A 190 -7.95 4.30 0.07
N ALA A 191 -7.66 4.24 1.38
CA ALA A 191 -7.98 3.10 2.22
C ALA A 191 -9.49 2.88 2.36
N GLU A 192 -10.26 3.95 2.59
CA GLU A 192 -11.73 3.88 2.62
C GLU A 192 -12.30 3.41 1.28
N LEU A 193 -11.77 3.92 0.16
CA LEU A 193 -12.19 3.53 -1.19
C LEU A 193 -11.89 2.04 -1.45
N PHE A 194 -10.68 1.58 -1.09
CA PHE A 194 -10.32 0.17 -1.22
C PHE A 194 -11.23 -0.73 -0.38
N CYS A 195 -11.43 -0.40 0.90
CA CYS A 195 -12.33 -1.13 1.78
C CYS A 195 -13.77 -1.14 1.21
N TYR A 196 -14.26 0.00 0.74
CA TYR A 196 -15.60 0.09 0.14
C TYR A 196 -15.75 -0.85 -1.06
N ILE A 197 -14.81 -0.86 -2.00
CA ILE A 197 -14.88 -1.70 -3.20
C ILE A 197 -14.82 -3.18 -2.83
N VAL A 198 -13.88 -3.57 -1.97
CA VAL A 198 -13.70 -4.97 -1.53
C VAL A 198 -14.92 -5.47 -0.77
N ASN A 199 -15.46 -4.67 0.14
CA ASN A 199 -16.63 -5.01 0.95
C ASN A 199 -17.90 -5.09 0.10
N ARG A 200 -18.08 -4.14 -0.83
CA ARG A 200 -19.19 -4.16 -1.78
C ARG A 200 -19.14 -5.40 -2.68
N TRP A 201 -17.97 -5.78 -3.19
CA TRP A 201 -17.79 -6.99 -3.97
C TRP A 201 -18.23 -8.24 -3.18
N LYS A 202 -17.80 -8.34 -1.92
CA LYS A 202 -18.25 -9.42 -1.02
C LYS A 202 -19.76 -9.40 -0.84
N SER A 203 -20.35 -8.25 -0.55
CA SER A 203 -21.80 -8.10 -0.32
C SER A 203 -22.65 -8.47 -1.55
N LEU A 204 -22.08 -8.37 -2.75
CA LEU A 204 -22.70 -8.78 -4.01
C LEU A 204 -22.49 -10.27 -4.33
N GLY A 205 -21.90 -11.06 -3.42
CA GLY A 205 -21.61 -12.48 -3.61
C GLY A 205 -20.36 -12.76 -4.45
N GLY A 206 -19.51 -11.76 -4.70
CA GLY A 206 -18.27 -11.93 -5.44
C GLY A 206 -17.14 -12.58 -4.62
N TRP A 207 -17.37 -12.79 -3.31
CA TRP A 207 -16.42 -13.48 -2.43
C TRP A 207 -17.13 -14.12 -1.22
N PRO A 208 -16.82 -15.36 -0.83
CA PRO A 208 -16.08 -16.33 -1.65
C PRO A 208 -16.89 -16.73 -2.88
N LEU A 209 -16.22 -17.12 -3.96
CA LEU A 209 -16.88 -17.72 -5.10
C LEU A 209 -17.38 -19.12 -4.72
N LEU A 210 -18.50 -19.53 -5.29
CA LEU A 210 -19.00 -20.90 -5.13
C LEU A 210 -17.96 -21.89 -5.66
N GLY A 211 -17.58 -22.87 -4.85
CA GLY A 211 -16.49 -23.81 -5.17
C GLY A 211 -15.11 -23.36 -4.69
N ALA A 212 -15.05 -22.47 -3.70
CA ALA A 212 -13.79 -22.02 -3.07
C ALA A 212 -12.94 -23.18 -2.47
N ASP A 213 -13.54 -24.36 -2.28
CA ASP A 213 -12.80 -25.59 -1.94
C ASP A 213 -11.70 -25.93 -2.97
N ALA A 214 -11.85 -25.47 -4.22
CA ALA A 214 -10.83 -25.57 -5.27
C ALA A 214 -9.61 -24.66 -5.03
N LEU A 215 -9.69 -23.68 -4.13
CA LEU A 215 -8.55 -22.82 -3.79
C LEU A 215 -7.57 -23.50 -2.83
N GLU A 216 -8.02 -24.50 -2.06
CA GLU A 216 -7.12 -25.27 -1.17
C GLU A 216 -6.11 -26.12 -1.96
N GLU A 217 -6.45 -26.56 -3.18
CA GLU A 217 -5.57 -27.41 -4.00
C GLU A 217 -4.49 -26.60 -4.76
N THR A 218 -4.67 -25.28 -4.91
CA THR A 218 -3.73 -24.44 -5.69
C THR A 218 -2.67 -23.75 -4.85
N GLU A 219 -2.80 -23.70 -3.52
CA GLU A 219 -1.84 -23.03 -2.65
C GLU A 219 -0.50 -23.78 -2.54
N ASP A 220 -0.51 -25.12 -2.65
CA ASP A 220 0.72 -25.94 -2.51
C ASP A 220 1.62 -25.85 -3.77
N ALA A 221 1.08 -25.56 -4.94
CA ALA A 221 1.84 -25.61 -6.20
C ALA A 221 2.50 -24.29 -6.63
N THR A 222 2.06 -23.14 -6.09
CA THR A 222 2.53 -21.81 -6.55
C THR A 222 3.41 -21.09 -5.54
N ALA A 223 3.30 -21.41 -4.24
CA ALA A 223 4.10 -20.77 -3.19
C ALA A 223 5.60 -21.09 -3.33
N ASP A 224 5.95 -22.30 -3.78
CA ASP A 224 7.34 -22.74 -3.93
C ASP A 224 8.06 -22.08 -5.13
N ASN A 225 7.32 -21.72 -6.19
CA ASN A 225 7.93 -21.19 -7.42
C ASN A 225 8.21 -19.68 -7.36
N GLU A 226 7.36 -18.89 -6.71
CA GLU A 226 7.56 -17.44 -6.62
C GLU A 226 8.56 -17.05 -5.51
N ASN A 227 8.58 -17.78 -4.40
CA ASN A 227 9.57 -17.57 -3.35
C ASN A 227 10.99 -17.97 -3.82
N ALA A 228 11.14 -19.02 -4.63
CA ALA A 228 12.41 -19.42 -5.20
C ALA A 228 12.98 -18.39 -6.20
N ALA A 229 12.12 -17.71 -6.97
CA ALA A 229 12.54 -16.67 -7.90
C ALA A 229 12.99 -15.39 -7.17
N VAL A 230 12.31 -15.01 -6.09
CA VAL A 230 12.66 -13.83 -5.28
C VAL A 230 13.95 -14.03 -4.50
N ASP A 231 14.18 -15.24 -3.96
CA ASP A 231 15.41 -15.59 -3.25
C ASP A 231 16.62 -15.74 -4.18
N ALA A 232 16.41 -16.16 -5.43
CA ALA A 232 17.44 -16.25 -6.46
C ALA A 232 17.93 -14.87 -6.92
N GLU A 233 17.03 -13.88 -7.09
CA GLU A 233 17.43 -12.50 -7.41
C GLU A 233 18.12 -11.79 -6.24
N ALA A 234 17.75 -12.09 -5.00
CA ALA A 234 18.41 -11.55 -3.80
C ALA A 234 19.83 -12.11 -3.60
N SER A 235 20.13 -13.29 -4.11
CA SER A 235 21.46 -13.94 -4.01
C SER A 235 22.41 -13.62 -5.18
N ALA A 236 21.89 -13.09 -6.30
CA ALA A 236 22.70 -12.74 -7.47
C ALA A 236 23.26 -11.30 -7.41
N GLY A 237 22.98 -10.54 -6.35
CA GLY A 237 23.43 -9.17 -6.12
C GLY A 237 24.49 -9.01 -5.04
N GLU A 238 25.29 -10.06 -4.71
CA GLU A 238 26.47 -9.97 -3.86
C GLU A 238 27.75 -9.84 -4.69
#